data_cc571b1bac4403109c20da712a0d44b7
#
_entry.id   cc571b1bac4403109c20da712a0d44b7
#
_cell.length_a   1.000
_cell.length_b   1.000
_cell.length_c   1.000
_cell.angle_alpha   90.00
_cell.angle_beta   90.00
_cell.angle_gamma   90.00
#
_symmetry.space_group_name_H-M   'P 1'
#
loop_
_entity.id
_entity.type
_entity.pdbx_description
1 polymer ?
#
loop_
_entity_poly.entity_id
_entity_poly.type
_entity_poly.pdbx_seq_one_letter_code
_entity_poly.pdbx_strand_id
1 'polypeptide(L)'
;VLNESDPWVDDLGNAPSVLTPKPKSGQSLGRVPDGFDSDIGSDFQLLDFVSPWEPNDLQPTCAGSDFVKINEFIPNPDSEETSSDETYEWIELYNNSTQPVDLGGWSIQWGTSSFSNSFTIPSGVSIDGESVLLIGGEGVSNPVPDVIVPVDNDFSFGSGGSNADAVRLLHCGPGVADTVIYGPTSDDDIAENTDGWTDDLGNIAISIAPKPSAGASLSRRMDGVDTDDNGLDFYLSLFVSPGYPNPVVACESGNYEIKINE
;
A
#
# COMPACT_ATOMS: atom_id res chain seq x y z
N VAL A 1 11.44 12.19 -34.43
CA VAL A 1 11.82 12.44 -35.82
C VAL A 1 11.69 11.11 -36.52
N LEU A 2 10.65 10.98 -37.38
CA LEU A 2 10.43 9.78 -38.19
C LEU A 2 11.59 9.68 -39.20
N ASN A 3 12.15 8.49 -39.33
CA ASN A 3 13.20 8.24 -40.30
C ASN A 3 12.53 7.89 -41.63
N GLU A 4 12.88 8.57 -42.75
CA GLU A 4 12.34 8.33 -44.09
C GLU A 4 12.53 6.89 -44.60
N SER A 5 13.26 6.06 -43.88
CA SER A 5 13.46 4.64 -44.18
C SER A 5 12.51 3.70 -43.42
N ASP A 6 11.56 4.22 -42.67
CA ASP A 6 10.65 3.40 -41.86
C ASP A 6 9.59 2.79 -42.75
N PRO A 7 9.50 1.45 -42.86
CA PRO A 7 8.56 0.78 -43.78
C PRO A 7 7.11 0.77 -43.24
N TRP A 8 6.87 1.35 -42.07
CA TRP A 8 5.56 1.33 -41.43
C TRP A 8 4.67 2.43 -41.98
N VAL A 9 3.47 2.05 -42.35
CA VAL A 9 2.41 2.93 -42.81
C VAL A 9 1.12 2.64 -42.05
N ASP A 10 0.22 3.63 -41.98
CA ASP A 10 -1.15 3.45 -41.47
C ASP A 10 -1.97 2.56 -42.44
N ASP A 11 -3.21 2.24 -42.08
CA ASP A 11 -4.09 1.41 -42.92
C ASP A 11 -4.57 2.14 -44.19
N LEU A 12 -4.36 3.44 -44.28
CA LEU A 12 -4.55 4.23 -45.49
C LEU A 12 -3.29 4.29 -46.38
N GLY A 13 -2.18 3.71 -45.94
CA GLY A 13 -0.91 3.67 -46.66
C GLY A 13 -0.04 4.92 -46.48
N ASN A 14 -0.34 5.78 -45.52
CA ASN A 14 0.43 6.99 -45.25
C ASN A 14 1.48 6.75 -44.19
N ALA A 15 2.56 7.51 -44.22
CA ALA A 15 3.50 7.52 -43.10
C ALA A 15 2.83 8.11 -41.83
N PRO A 16 2.95 7.48 -40.65
CA PRO A 16 2.27 7.95 -39.47
C PRO A 16 2.75 9.35 -39.07
N SER A 17 1.81 10.24 -38.81
CA SER A 17 2.10 11.63 -38.42
C SER A 17 2.55 11.74 -36.95
N VAL A 18 2.12 10.83 -36.11
CA VAL A 18 2.45 10.74 -34.69
C VAL A 18 2.73 9.28 -34.34
N LEU A 19 3.83 9.04 -33.65
CA LEU A 19 4.13 7.70 -33.12
C LEU A 19 3.45 7.48 -31.77
N THR A 20 3.12 6.22 -31.49
CA THR A 20 2.69 5.81 -30.16
C THR A 20 3.81 6.06 -29.14
N PRO A 21 3.48 6.38 -27.89
CA PRO A 21 4.47 6.49 -26.84
C PRO A 21 5.17 5.13 -26.60
N LYS A 22 6.42 5.16 -26.17
CA LYS A 22 7.19 3.95 -25.89
C LYS A 22 6.92 3.46 -24.47
N PRO A 23 6.36 2.26 -24.26
CA PRO A 23 6.14 1.73 -22.93
C PRO A 23 7.46 1.38 -22.23
N LYS A 24 7.48 1.58 -20.91
CA LYS A 24 8.53 1.10 -20.00
C LYS A 24 8.18 -0.29 -19.48
N SER A 25 9.09 -0.86 -18.69
CA SER A 25 8.80 -2.13 -18.00
C SER A 25 7.55 -1.98 -17.11
N GLY A 26 6.63 -2.91 -17.21
CA GLY A 26 5.36 -2.89 -16.46
C GLY A 26 4.23 -2.08 -17.11
N GLN A 27 4.48 -1.36 -18.19
CA GLN A 27 3.46 -0.60 -18.91
C GLN A 27 2.99 -1.34 -20.18
N SER A 28 1.74 -1.11 -20.55
CA SER A 28 1.17 -1.52 -21.83
C SER A 28 0.79 -0.31 -22.69
N LEU A 29 0.50 -0.56 -23.95
CA LEU A 29 -0.16 0.40 -24.83
C LEU A 29 -1.59 -0.06 -25.07
N GLY A 30 -2.55 0.79 -24.77
CA GLY A 30 -3.96 0.56 -25.04
C GLY A 30 -4.59 1.71 -25.83
N ARG A 31 -5.56 1.40 -26.68
CA ARG A 31 -6.39 2.43 -27.31
C ARG A 31 -7.33 3.02 -26.28
N VAL A 32 -7.41 4.34 -26.20
CA VAL A 32 -8.31 5.05 -25.28
C VAL A 32 -9.02 6.17 -26.04
N PRO A 33 -10.36 6.09 -26.22
CA PRO A 33 -11.27 5.00 -25.82
C PRO A 33 -11.04 3.68 -26.58
N ASP A 34 -11.51 2.60 -26.00
CA ASP A 34 -11.46 1.28 -26.63
C ASP A 34 -12.02 1.27 -28.05
N GLY A 35 -11.30 0.63 -28.94
CA GLY A 35 -11.72 0.50 -30.34
C GLY A 35 -11.72 1.80 -31.16
N PHE A 36 -11.39 2.95 -30.53
CA PHE A 36 -11.29 4.21 -31.25
C PHE A 36 -10.05 4.24 -32.16
N ASP A 37 -10.23 4.60 -33.42
CA ASP A 37 -9.17 4.66 -34.40
C ASP A 37 -9.33 5.91 -35.27
N SER A 38 -8.38 6.82 -35.17
CA SER A 38 -8.29 8.02 -35.97
C SER A 38 -7.04 8.03 -36.85
N ASP A 39 -6.42 6.86 -37.03
CA ASP A 39 -5.21 6.66 -37.86
C ASP A 39 -3.97 7.45 -37.31
N ILE A 40 -3.93 7.75 -36.03
CA ILE A 40 -2.80 8.45 -35.42
C ILE A 40 -2.31 7.74 -34.17
N GLY A 41 -1.02 7.85 -33.90
CA GLY A 41 -0.41 7.20 -32.74
C GLY A 41 -0.92 7.71 -31.37
N SER A 42 -1.57 8.87 -31.32
CA SER A 42 -2.18 9.40 -30.09
C SER A 42 -3.45 8.66 -29.67
N ASP A 43 -4.01 7.79 -30.49
CA ASP A 43 -5.10 6.90 -30.09
C ASP A 43 -4.64 5.89 -29.04
N PHE A 44 -3.33 5.65 -28.97
CA PHE A 44 -2.73 4.80 -27.97
C PHE A 44 -2.14 5.60 -26.81
N GLN A 45 -2.47 5.19 -25.61
CA GLN A 45 -1.93 5.76 -24.38
C GLN A 45 -1.08 4.72 -23.63
N LEU A 46 -0.14 5.21 -22.83
CA LEU A 46 0.57 4.37 -21.87
C LEU A 46 -0.38 4.02 -20.74
N LEU A 47 -0.56 2.73 -20.52
CA LEU A 47 -1.34 2.19 -19.44
C LEU A 47 -0.37 1.60 -18.42
N ASP A 48 -0.43 2.06 -17.19
CA ASP A 48 0.38 1.54 -16.10
C ASP A 48 -0.14 0.16 -15.63
N PHE A 49 -1.31 -0.24 -16.14
CA PHE A 49 -1.89 -1.56 -15.94
C PHE A 49 -2.07 -2.27 -17.25
N VAL A 50 -1.85 -3.58 -17.22
CA VAL A 50 -2.28 -4.46 -18.30
C VAL A 50 -3.70 -4.93 -17.99
N SER A 51 -4.62 -4.67 -18.90
CA SER A 51 -6.05 -5.03 -18.78
C SER A 51 -6.43 -6.12 -19.79
N PRO A 52 -5.83 -7.34 -19.77
CA PRO A 52 -6.18 -8.39 -20.69
C PRO A 52 -7.64 -8.77 -20.46
N TRP A 53 -8.45 -8.68 -21.52
CA TRP A 53 -9.89 -8.98 -21.54
C TRP A 53 -10.82 -7.91 -20.95
N GLU A 54 -10.28 -6.79 -20.48
CA GLU A 54 -11.07 -5.66 -19.98
C GLU A 54 -10.86 -4.42 -20.86
N PRO A 55 -11.86 -3.52 -20.96
CA PRO A 55 -11.71 -2.27 -21.70
C PRO A 55 -10.56 -1.39 -21.20
N ASN A 56 -9.81 -0.79 -22.11
CA ASN A 56 -8.69 0.09 -21.77
C ASN A 56 -9.13 1.44 -21.17
N ASP A 57 -10.34 1.87 -21.42
CA ASP A 57 -10.95 3.09 -20.87
C ASP A 57 -11.52 2.89 -19.45
N LEU A 58 -11.67 1.63 -19.03
CA LEU A 58 -11.93 1.27 -17.64
C LEU A 58 -10.62 1.17 -16.84
N GLN A 59 -9.66 2.05 -17.10
CA GLN A 59 -8.54 2.18 -16.16
C GLN A 59 -9.14 2.40 -14.77
N PRO A 60 -8.74 1.62 -13.77
CA PRO A 60 -9.24 1.85 -12.44
C PRO A 60 -9.04 3.33 -12.14
N THR A 61 -10.13 4.06 -12.03
CA THR A 61 -10.06 5.40 -11.50
C THR A 61 -9.54 5.20 -10.09
N CYS A 62 -8.33 5.66 -9.81
CA CYS A 62 -7.79 5.63 -8.45
C CYS A 62 -8.60 6.57 -7.54
N ALA A 63 -9.92 6.62 -7.79
CA ALA A 63 -10.87 7.35 -6.99
C ALA A 63 -10.86 6.77 -5.59
N GLY A 64 -10.65 7.63 -4.61
CA GLY A 64 -10.58 7.20 -3.22
C GLY A 64 -9.18 6.88 -2.71
N SER A 65 -8.13 7.08 -3.51
CA SER A 65 -6.74 6.86 -3.08
C SER A 65 -6.37 7.63 -1.81
N ASP A 66 -6.91 8.81 -1.63
CA ASP A 66 -6.62 9.66 -0.46
C ASP A 66 -7.33 9.18 0.82
N PHE A 67 -8.31 8.27 0.69
CA PHE A 67 -9.14 7.84 1.80
C PHE A 67 -8.73 6.49 2.39
N VAL A 68 -7.94 5.70 1.66
CA VAL A 68 -7.52 4.39 2.16
C VAL A 68 -6.12 4.49 2.72
N LYS A 69 -5.98 4.12 3.99
CA LYS A 69 -4.74 4.22 4.75
C LYS A 69 -4.39 2.89 5.41
N ILE A 70 -3.10 2.68 5.69
CA ILE A 70 -2.63 1.59 6.55
C ILE A 70 -3.09 1.90 7.96
N ASN A 71 -3.85 1.00 8.56
CA ASN A 71 -4.47 1.21 9.85
C ASN A 71 -3.77 0.49 10.99
N GLU A 72 -3.47 -0.79 10.78
CA GLU A 72 -2.78 -1.63 11.74
C GLU A 72 -1.97 -2.69 10.99
N PHE A 73 -0.82 -3.10 11.54
CA PHE A 73 -0.09 -4.25 11.02
C PHE A 73 0.80 -4.88 12.08
N ILE A 74 1.10 -6.16 11.94
CA ILE A 74 1.95 -6.89 12.88
C ILE A 74 3.20 -7.40 12.16
N PRO A 75 4.36 -6.77 12.37
CA PRO A 75 5.62 -7.16 11.71
C PRO A 75 6.43 -8.20 12.49
N ASN A 76 5.98 -8.59 13.68
CA ASN A 76 6.66 -9.57 14.52
C ASN A 76 5.61 -10.30 15.37
N PRO A 77 4.81 -11.19 14.76
CA PRO A 77 3.82 -11.96 15.51
C PRO A 77 4.50 -12.89 16.52
N ASP A 78 3.89 -13.05 17.68
CA ASP A 78 4.35 -13.97 18.72
C ASP A 78 3.88 -15.40 18.36
N SER A 79 4.56 -16.02 17.42
CA SER A 79 4.29 -17.41 17.07
C SER A 79 5.18 -18.32 17.93
N GLU A 80 4.58 -19.03 18.89
CA GLU A 80 5.28 -20.10 19.63
C GLU A 80 5.70 -21.27 18.71
N GLU A 81 5.32 -21.23 17.43
CA GLU A 81 5.58 -22.28 16.46
C GLU A 81 6.76 -21.93 15.55
N THR A 82 7.66 -22.87 15.42
CA THR A 82 8.99 -22.81 14.81
C THR A 82 9.01 -22.71 13.27
N SER A 83 7.94 -22.28 12.62
CA SER A 83 7.86 -22.09 11.19
C SER A 83 7.52 -20.65 10.87
N SER A 84 8.41 -20.00 10.17
CA SER A 84 8.40 -18.64 9.64
C SER A 84 7.27 -17.70 10.15
N ASP A 85 7.63 -16.71 10.97
CA ASP A 85 6.71 -15.66 11.45
C ASP A 85 5.91 -15.01 10.31
N GLU A 86 6.44 -15.04 9.12
CA GLU A 86 5.91 -14.43 7.90
C GLU A 86 4.49 -14.89 7.56
N THR A 87 4.16 -16.17 7.82
CA THR A 87 2.79 -16.68 7.55
C THR A 87 1.73 -16.12 8.50
N TYR A 88 2.14 -15.53 9.63
CA TYR A 88 1.25 -14.94 10.63
C TYR A 88 1.24 -13.40 10.60
N GLU A 89 2.04 -12.81 9.74
CA GLU A 89 2.04 -11.37 9.52
C GLU A 89 0.77 -10.94 8.78
N TRP A 90 0.26 -9.77 9.12
CA TRP A 90 -0.90 -9.19 8.47
C TRP A 90 -0.84 -7.66 8.48
N ILE A 91 -1.59 -7.06 7.59
CA ILE A 91 -1.82 -5.64 7.47
C ILE A 91 -3.30 -5.36 7.29
N GLU A 92 -3.79 -4.34 7.95
CA GLU A 92 -5.15 -3.86 7.83
C GLU A 92 -5.16 -2.49 7.18
N LEU A 93 -6.06 -2.33 6.24
CA LEU A 93 -6.36 -1.05 5.60
C LEU A 93 -7.68 -0.51 6.16
N TYR A 94 -7.80 0.81 6.23
CA TYR A 94 -9.03 1.51 6.60
C TYR A 94 -9.45 2.49 5.51
N ASN A 95 -10.73 2.48 5.16
CA ASN A 95 -11.31 3.44 4.23
C ASN A 95 -12.03 4.55 5.03
N ASN A 96 -11.44 5.73 5.08
CA ASN A 96 -11.98 6.89 5.80
C ASN A 96 -13.08 7.64 5.04
N SER A 97 -13.51 7.15 3.88
CA SER A 97 -14.65 7.69 3.14
C SER A 97 -15.94 6.96 3.49
N THR A 98 -17.08 7.53 3.11
CA THR A 98 -18.39 6.87 3.26
C THR A 98 -18.78 6.00 2.06
N GLN A 99 -17.91 5.91 1.05
CA GLN A 99 -18.16 5.15 -0.18
C GLN A 99 -17.17 3.98 -0.29
N PRO A 100 -17.57 2.87 -0.88
CA PRO A 100 -16.63 1.79 -1.15
C PRO A 100 -15.54 2.22 -2.13
N VAL A 101 -14.33 1.70 -1.94
CA VAL A 101 -13.16 1.91 -2.80
C VAL A 101 -12.73 0.56 -3.38
N ASP A 102 -12.56 0.50 -4.70
CA ASP A 102 -11.99 -0.66 -5.39
C ASP A 102 -10.47 -0.67 -5.17
N LEU A 103 -9.95 -1.76 -4.62
CA LEU A 103 -8.53 -1.97 -4.33
C LEU A 103 -7.86 -2.89 -5.36
N GLY A 104 -8.58 -3.34 -6.38
CA GLY A 104 -8.01 -4.21 -7.42
C GLY A 104 -6.81 -3.56 -8.10
N GLY A 105 -5.66 -4.24 -8.06
CA GLY A 105 -4.41 -3.72 -8.62
C GLY A 105 -3.61 -2.78 -7.73
N TRP A 106 -4.11 -2.41 -6.57
CA TRP A 106 -3.28 -1.73 -5.56
C TRP A 106 -2.17 -2.65 -5.07
N SER A 107 -1.10 -2.08 -4.53
CA SER A 107 0.04 -2.87 -4.07
C SER A 107 0.49 -2.45 -2.69
N ILE A 108 0.81 -3.44 -1.87
CA ILE A 108 1.54 -3.24 -0.61
C ILE A 108 2.99 -3.53 -0.91
N GLN A 109 3.88 -2.62 -0.55
CA GLN A 109 5.33 -2.79 -0.69
C GLN A 109 6.00 -2.64 0.68
N TRP A 110 7.05 -3.42 0.91
CA TRP A 110 7.79 -3.37 2.18
C TRP A 110 9.27 -3.69 1.99
N GLY A 111 10.05 -3.36 3.00
CA GLY A 111 11.48 -3.67 3.03
C GLY A 111 12.23 -3.06 4.19
N THR A 112 13.51 -3.42 4.31
CA THR A 112 14.40 -3.03 5.41
C THR A 112 15.41 -1.95 5.04
N SER A 113 15.61 -1.68 3.76
CA SER A 113 16.48 -0.61 3.24
C SER A 113 15.98 -0.05 1.91
N SER A 114 15.02 -0.72 1.30
CA SER A 114 14.32 -0.33 0.09
C SER A 114 13.05 -1.17 -0.04
N PHE A 115 12.06 -0.68 -0.79
CA PHE A 115 10.86 -1.45 -1.10
C PHE A 115 11.17 -2.57 -2.10
N SER A 116 11.76 -3.66 -1.62
CA SER A 116 12.20 -4.80 -2.43
C SER A 116 11.12 -5.87 -2.59
N ASN A 117 10.10 -5.87 -1.76
CA ASN A 117 9.00 -6.82 -1.75
C ASN A 117 7.69 -6.12 -2.12
N SER A 118 6.78 -6.86 -2.73
CA SER A 118 5.50 -6.31 -3.15
C SER A 118 4.44 -7.41 -3.25
N PHE A 119 3.23 -7.10 -2.79
CA PHE A 119 2.02 -7.90 -3.00
C PHE A 119 0.99 -7.03 -3.72
N THR A 120 0.41 -7.52 -4.80
CA THR A 120 -0.66 -6.84 -5.54
C THR A 120 -2.01 -7.40 -5.13
N ILE A 121 -2.91 -6.53 -4.68
CA ILE A 121 -4.28 -6.89 -4.30
C ILE A 121 -5.03 -7.39 -5.54
N PRO A 122 -5.68 -8.56 -5.47
CA PRO A 122 -6.40 -9.13 -6.60
C PRO A 122 -7.54 -8.22 -7.09
N SER A 123 -7.87 -8.33 -8.37
CA SER A 123 -9.04 -7.66 -8.93
C SER A 123 -10.34 -8.12 -8.26
N GLY A 124 -11.28 -7.19 -8.11
CA GLY A 124 -12.58 -7.46 -7.47
C GLY A 124 -12.56 -7.38 -5.94
N VAL A 125 -11.44 -7.02 -5.34
CA VAL A 125 -11.36 -6.69 -3.91
C VAL A 125 -11.73 -5.23 -3.72
N SER A 126 -12.67 -4.96 -2.82
CA SER A 126 -13.07 -3.60 -2.44
C SER A 126 -13.16 -3.48 -0.92
N ILE A 127 -12.99 -2.27 -0.43
CA ILE A 127 -13.16 -1.92 0.97
C ILE A 127 -14.37 -1.00 1.11
N ASP A 128 -15.34 -1.37 1.95
CA ASP A 128 -16.52 -0.55 2.19
C ASP A 128 -16.15 0.78 2.87
N GLY A 129 -17.05 1.76 2.79
CA GLY A 129 -16.85 3.05 3.48
C GLY A 129 -16.85 2.88 5.00
N GLU A 130 -15.97 3.63 5.69
CA GLU A 130 -15.80 3.60 7.15
C GLU A 130 -15.56 2.16 7.68
N SER A 131 -14.80 1.35 6.94
CA SER A 131 -14.57 -0.06 7.22
C SER A 131 -13.10 -0.41 7.11
N VAL A 132 -12.77 -1.59 7.62
CA VAL A 132 -11.43 -2.20 7.53
C VAL A 132 -11.42 -3.31 6.50
N LEU A 133 -10.23 -3.62 5.98
CA LEU A 133 -9.95 -4.78 5.15
C LEU A 133 -8.65 -5.42 5.64
N LEU A 134 -8.73 -6.68 6.04
CA LEU A 134 -7.59 -7.44 6.55
C LEU A 134 -6.93 -8.25 5.43
N ILE A 135 -5.62 -8.07 5.29
CA ILE A 135 -4.77 -8.81 4.35
C ILE A 135 -3.72 -9.54 5.18
N GLY A 136 -3.59 -10.84 5.04
CA GLY A 136 -2.68 -11.62 5.89
C GLY A 136 -2.18 -12.90 5.26
N GLY A 137 -1.10 -13.45 5.81
CA GLY A 137 -0.56 -14.74 5.44
C GLY A 137 -1.51 -15.90 5.76
N GLU A 138 -1.22 -17.08 5.23
CA GLU A 138 -2.07 -18.27 5.37
C GLU A 138 -2.18 -18.77 6.83
N GLY A 139 -1.26 -18.38 7.71
CA GLY A 139 -1.30 -18.71 9.15
C GLY A 139 -2.29 -17.88 9.94
N VAL A 140 -2.72 -16.74 9.44
CA VAL A 140 -3.69 -15.86 10.11
C VAL A 140 -5.08 -16.50 10.02
N SER A 141 -5.67 -16.85 11.14
CA SER A 141 -6.91 -17.66 11.16
C SER A 141 -8.01 -17.10 12.05
N ASN A 142 -7.75 -16.12 12.88
CA ASN A 142 -8.73 -15.53 13.77
C ASN A 142 -8.51 -14.00 13.94
N PRO A 143 -9.22 -13.20 13.17
CA PRO A 143 -10.14 -13.59 12.08
C PRO A 143 -9.39 -14.11 10.84
N VAL A 144 -10.12 -14.78 9.96
CA VAL A 144 -9.58 -15.14 8.64
C VAL A 144 -9.45 -13.85 7.81
N PRO A 145 -8.30 -13.60 7.16
CA PRO A 145 -8.14 -12.41 6.33
C PRO A 145 -9.14 -12.36 5.16
N ASP A 146 -9.55 -11.15 4.79
CA ASP A 146 -10.36 -10.90 3.59
C ASP A 146 -9.57 -11.22 2.32
N VAL A 147 -8.26 -10.98 2.37
CA VAL A 147 -7.31 -11.32 1.31
C VAL A 147 -6.18 -12.14 1.91
N ILE A 148 -5.99 -13.35 1.38
CA ILE A 148 -4.90 -14.24 1.82
C ILE A 148 -3.70 -14.05 0.89
N VAL A 149 -2.54 -13.77 1.49
CA VAL A 149 -1.25 -13.72 0.79
C VAL A 149 -0.70 -15.14 0.72
N PRO A 150 -0.43 -15.66 -0.48
CA PRO A 150 0.11 -17.02 -0.62
C PRO A 150 1.51 -17.15 -0.02
N VAL A 151 1.86 -18.33 0.49
CA VAL A 151 3.17 -18.64 1.12
C VAL A 151 4.38 -18.22 0.27
N ASP A 152 4.28 -18.33 -1.04
CA ASP A 152 5.39 -17.92 -1.93
C ASP A 152 5.58 -16.38 -1.99
N ASN A 153 4.66 -15.62 -1.45
CA ASN A 153 4.65 -14.15 -1.40
C ASN A 153 4.37 -13.61 0.01
N ASP A 154 4.55 -14.45 1.04
CA ASP A 154 4.28 -14.05 2.42
C ASP A 154 4.91 -12.72 2.78
N PHE A 155 4.23 -11.98 3.63
CA PHE A 155 4.79 -10.79 4.22
C PHE A 155 6.07 -11.15 4.98
N SER A 156 7.06 -10.30 4.87
CA SER A 156 8.29 -10.36 5.64
C SER A 156 8.63 -8.95 6.08
N PHE A 157 7.72 -8.40 6.88
CA PHE A 157 7.91 -7.07 7.44
C PHE A 157 9.14 -7.09 8.35
N GLY A 158 9.99 -6.09 8.26
CA GLY A 158 11.12 -5.98 9.17
C GLY A 158 10.64 -5.72 10.59
N SER A 159 11.35 -6.26 11.59
CA SER A 159 11.05 -6.03 13.00
C SER A 159 11.78 -4.81 13.60
N GLY A 160 12.18 -3.85 12.76
CA GLY A 160 12.85 -2.64 13.19
C GLY A 160 14.18 -2.92 13.92
N GLY A 161 15.12 -3.61 13.28
CA GLY A 161 16.40 -4.04 13.86
C GLY A 161 17.22 -2.89 14.44
N SER A 162 18.35 -2.56 13.82
CA SER A 162 19.16 -1.36 14.13
C SER A 162 18.77 -0.15 13.27
N ASN A 163 18.06 -0.38 12.17
CA ASN A 163 17.65 0.61 11.20
C ASN A 163 16.13 0.63 11.10
N ALA A 164 15.59 1.66 10.45
CA ALA A 164 14.18 1.74 10.16
C ALA A 164 13.79 0.81 9.00
N ASP A 165 12.61 0.23 9.14
CA ASP A 165 11.91 -0.52 8.10
C ASP A 165 10.72 0.30 7.61
N ALA A 166 10.16 -0.05 6.46
CA ALA A 166 9.00 0.65 5.94
C ALA A 166 8.03 -0.28 5.22
N VAL A 167 6.74 0.08 5.28
CA VAL A 167 5.66 -0.48 4.49
C VAL A 167 4.91 0.68 3.84
N ARG A 168 4.47 0.50 2.58
CA ARG A 168 3.64 1.49 1.90
C ARG A 168 2.53 0.86 1.09
N LEU A 169 1.47 1.61 0.94
CA LEU A 169 0.35 1.31 0.09
C LEU A 169 0.45 2.15 -1.19
N LEU A 170 0.51 1.49 -2.34
CA LEU A 170 0.42 2.12 -3.64
C LEU A 170 -0.99 1.94 -4.19
N HIS A 171 -1.59 3.02 -4.63
CA HIS A 171 -2.85 2.91 -5.36
C HIS A 171 -2.61 2.45 -6.82
N CYS A 172 -3.70 2.21 -7.55
CA CYS A 172 -3.67 1.79 -8.95
C CYS A 172 -3.06 2.86 -9.87
N GLY A 173 -1.77 3.04 -9.83
CA GLY A 173 -1.00 4.04 -10.54
C GLY A 173 0.33 4.23 -9.82
N PRO A 174 1.18 5.14 -10.25
CA PRO A 174 2.47 5.33 -9.61
C PRO A 174 2.40 6.10 -8.28
N GLY A 175 1.21 6.40 -7.80
CA GLY A 175 1.01 7.19 -6.59
C GLY A 175 1.07 6.36 -5.31
N VAL A 176 1.60 6.97 -4.25
CA VAL A 176 1.62 6.43 -2.91
C VAL A 176 0.36 6.91 -2.19
N ALA A 177 -0.38 5.98 -1.60
CA ALA A 177 -1.57 6.30 -0.81
C ALA A 177 -1.22 6.49 0.67
N ASP A 178 -0.22 5.75 1.16
CA ASP A 178 0.26 5.85 2.55
C ASP A 178 1.62 5.18 2.68
N THR A 179 2.46 5.70 3.59
CA THR A 179 3.77 5.13 3.93
C THR A 179 3.97 5.15 5.44
N VAL A 180 4.27 4.00 6.00
CA VAL A 180 4.62 3.87 7.43
C VAL A 180 6.07 3.46 7.55
N ILE A 181 6.87 4.35 8.15
CA ILE A 181 8.27 4.12 8.49
C ILE A 181 8.32 3.86 9.99
N TYR A 182 8.98 2.79 10.40
CA TYR A 182 8.98 2.34 11.80
C TYR A 182 10.33 1.74 12.20
N GLY A 183 10.64 1.77 13.48
CA GLY A 183 11.89 1.20 13.97
C GLY A 183 12.42 1.85 15.23
N PRO A 184 13.72 1.65 15.54
CA PRO A 184 14.30 2.24 16.72
C PRO A 184 14.34 3.76 16.60
N THR A 185 13.70 4.44 17.54
CA THR A 185 13.87 5.87 17.73
C THR A 185 15.10 6.09 18.60
N SER A 186 16.18 6.63 18.06
CA SER A 186 17.21 7.25 18.89
C SER A 186 16.91 8.73 18.98
N ASP A 187 17.00 9.29 20.18
CA ASP A 187 16.67 10.69 20.46
C ASP A 187 17.54 11.71 19.69
N ASP A 188 18.59 11.26 18.99
CA ASP A 188 19.61 12.14 18.47
C ASP A 188 19.61 12.32 16.93
N ASP A 189 18.97 11.43 16.14
CA ASP A 189 19.00 11.62 14.68
C ASP A 189 17.97 10.78 13.90
N ILE A 190 16.74 11.29 13.78
CA ILE A 190 15.68 10.65 12.97
C ILE A 190 16.16 10.51 11.50
N ALA A 191 16.87 11.49 10.99
CA ALA A 191 17.36 11.46 9.61
C ALA A 191 18.43 10.38 9.36
N GLU A 192 19.20 9.99 10.37
CA GLU A 192 20.17 8.89 10.25
C GLU A 192 19.52 7.50 10.36
N ASN A 193 18.37 7.41 11.05
CA ASN A 193 17.69 6.14 11.28
C ASN A 193 16.64 5.79 10.21
N THR A 194 16.30 6.71 9.33
CA THR A 194 15.32 6.46 8.26
C THR A 194 15.92 5.78 7.03
N ASP A 195 17.23 5.62 6.96
CA ASP A 195 17.95 5.02 5.83
C ASP A 195 17.55 5.58 4.44
N GLY A 196 17.12 6.84 4.42
CA GLY A 196 16.64 7.47 3.20
C GLY A 196 15.17 7.18 2.85
N TRP A 197 14.41 6.59 3.76
CA TRP A 197 12.97 6.45 3.60
C TRP A 197 12.27 7.81 3.52
N THR A 198 11.26 7.90 2.68
CA THR A 198 10.42 9.08 2.53
C THR A 198 8.97 8.73 2.83
N ASP A 199 8.22 9.73 3.32
CA ASP A 199 6.77 9.67 3.44
C ASP A 199 6.09 9.53 2.05
N ASP A 200 4.78 9.49 2.02
CA ASP A 200 3.99 9.41 0.79
C ASP A 200 4.07 10.69 -0.07
N LEU A 201 4.47 11.83 0.51
CA LEU A 201 4.74 13.07 -0.21
C LEU A 201 6.18 13.14 -0.77
N GLY A 202 7.04 12.17 -0.44
CA GLY A 202 8.45 12.12 -0.85
C GLY A 202 9.38 12.94 0.03
N ASN A 203 8.95 13.38 1.22
CA ASN A 203 9.79 14.08 2.18
C ASN A 203 10.46 13.08 3.13
N ILE A 204 11.58 13.49 3.73
CA ILE A 204 12.17 12.75 4.85
C ILE A 204 11.17 12.78 6.02
N ALA A 205 10.89 11.63 6.62
CA ALA A 205 9.94 11.52 7.72
C ALA A 205 10.31 12.44 8.89
N ILE A 206 9.32 13.14 9.44
CA ILE A 206 9.50 14.02 10.60
C ILE A 206 9.77 13.18 11.85
N SER A 207 8.99 12.11 12.02
CA SER A 207 9.22 11.09 13.05
C SER A 207 8.76 9.73 12.51
N ILE A 208 9.23 8.66 13.14
CA ILE A 208 8.90 7.29 12.73
C ILE A 208 8.04 6.59 13.78
N ALA A 209 7.25 5.62 13.34
CA ALA A 209 6.48 4.78 14.23
C ALA A 209 7.39 3.95 15.15
N PRO A 210 6.92 3.56 16.35
CA PRO A 210 7.73 2.82 17.31
C PRO A 210 8.31 1.53 16.75
N LYS A 211 9.39 1.06 17.35
CA LYS A 211 9.93 -0.26 17.07
C LYS A 211 8.93 -1.35 17.47
N PRO A 212 8.59 -2.28 16.58
CA PRO A 212 7.75 -3.42 16.92
C PRO A 212 8.37 -4.30 18.01
N SER A 213 7.53 -4.91 18.83
CA SER A 213 7.90 -6.00 19.73
C SER A 213 7.11 -7.26 19.40
N ALA A 214 7.62 -8.42 19.82
CA ALA A 214 6.94 -9.69 19.57
C ALA A 214 5.49 -9.66 20.08
N GLY A 215 4.55 -10.07 19.25
CA GLY A 215 3.13 -10.13 19.55
C GLY A 215 2.41 -8.78 19.59
N ALA A 216 3.09 -7.67 19.30
CA ALA A 216 2.49 -6.35 19.27
C ALA A 216 2.35 -5.82 17.84
N SER A 217 1.24 -5.18 17.55
CA SER A 217 1.01 -4.46 16.30
C SER A 217 1.48 -3.01 16.37
N LEU A 218 1.64 -2.41 15.22
CA LEU A 218 1.68 -0.97 15.04
C LEU A 218 0.29 -0.53 14.61
N SER A 219 -0.41 0.19 15.48
CA SER A 219 -1.80 0.60 15.28
C SER A 219 -1.89 2.11 15.14
N ARG A 220 -2.69 2.58 14.16
CA ARG A 220 -2.97 4.00 13.98
C ARG A 220 -3.85 4.49 15.14
N ARG A 221 -3.53 5.64 15.72
CA ARG A 221 -4.24 6.19 16.90
C ARG A 221 -5.70 6.56 16.63
N MET A 222 -5.98 6.92 15.41
CA MET A 222 -7.33 7.21 14.91
C MET A 222 -7.44 6.59 13.53
N ASP A 223 -8.43 5.73 13.34
CA ASP A 223 -8.63 4.99 12.10
C ASP A 223 -8.61 5.93 10.89
N GLY A 224 -7.77 5.61 9.91
CA GLY A 224 -7.64 6.33 8.66
C GLY A 224 -7.15 7.78 8.73
N VAL A 225 -6.81 8.30 9.93
CA VAL A 225 -6.25 9.64 10.07
C VAL A 225 -4.75 9.59 9.86
N ASP A 226 -4.29 10.33 8.88
CA ASP A 226 -2.90 10.41 8.47
C ASP A 226 -2.44 11.87 8.52
N THR A 227 -1.36 12.12 9.24
CA THR A 227 -0.76 13.46 9.41
C THR A 227 0.62 13.57 8.75
N ASP A 228 1.04 12.56 8.01
CA ASP A 228 2.40 12.41 7.47
C ASP A 228 3.50 12.39 8.55
N ASP A 229 3.12 12.11 9.80
CA ASP A 229 4.02 11.96 10.93
C ASP A 229 3.79 10.62 11.62
N ASN A 230 4.51 9.59 11.19
CA ASN A 230 4.28 8.22 11.64
C ASN A 230 4.44 8.05 13.17
N GLY A 231 5.30 8.85 13.81
CA GLY A 231 5.47 8.81 15.26
C GLY A 231 4.29 9.40 16.02
N LEU A 232 3.56 10.35 15.42
CA LEU A 232 2.31 10.86 15.96
C LEU A 232 1.13 9.95 15.64
N ASP A 233 1.12 9.37 14.46
CA ASP A 233 -0.02 8.60 13.98
C ASP A 233 -0.08 7.20 14.57
N PHE A 234 1.07 6.55 14.79
CA PHE A 234 1.13 5.16 15.24
C PHE A 234 1.56 5.01 16.69
N TYR A 235 1.14 3.92 17.28
CA TYR A 235 1.59 3.46 18.59
C TYR A 235 1.77 1.94 18.60
N LEU A 236 2.57 1.45 19.53
CA LEU A 236 2.73 0.02 19.77
C LEU A 236 1.55 -0.49 20.57
N SER A 237 0.75 -1.39 19.99
CA SER A 237 -0.41 -1.98 20.64
C SER A 237 -0.13 -3.44 21.05
N LEU A 238 -0.35 -3.74 22.33
CA LEU A 238 -0.39 -5.12 22.81
C LEU A 238 -1.78 -5.75 22.66
N PHE A 239 -2.77 -4.95 22.29
CA PHE A 239 -4.13 -5.39 22.01
C PHE A 239 -4.35 -5.27 20.50
N VAL A 240 -3.94 -6.30 19.79
CA VAL A 240 -4.12 -6.37 18.34
C VAL A 240 -5.60 -6.50 17.98
N SER A 241 -6.04 -5.77 16.93
CA SER A 241 -7.45 -5.70 16.54
C SER A 241 -7.71 -6.10 15.08
N PRO A 242 -7.09 -7.17 14.55
CA PRO A 242 -7.22 -7.52 13.14
C PRO A 242 -8.67 -7.72 12.72
N GLY A 243 -9.08 -7.05 11.65
CA GLY A 243 -10.45 -7.09 11.11
C GLY A 243 -11.45 -6.21 11.87
N TYR A 244 -10.98 -5.37 12.79
CA TYR A 244 -11.80 -4.42 13.54
C TYR A 244 -11.09 -3.07 13.63
N PRO A 245 -11.85 -1.94 13.64
CA PRO A 245 -11.27 -0.63 13.89
C PRO A 245 -10.43 -0.59 15.17
N ASN A 246 -9.35 0.17 15.14
CA ASN A 246 -8.46 0.30 16.29
C ASN A 246 -9.18 0.84 17.51
N PRO A 247 -8.88 0.33 18.72
CA PRO A 247 -9.46 0.87 19.94
C PRO A 247 -9.03 2.34 20.09
N VAL A 248 -10.01 3.24 20.28
CA VAL A 248 -9.71 4.66 20.49
C VAL A 248 -8.87 4.82 21.77
N VAL A 249 -7.59 5.10 21.58
CA VAL A 249 -6.71 5.46 22.70
C VAL A 249 -6.94 6.94 23.01
N ALA A 250 -7.88 7.22 23.89
CA ALA A 250 -8.08 8.56 24.40
C ALA A 250 -6.83 8.96 25.20
N CYS A 251 -5.93 9.76 24.61
CA CYS A 251 -4.90 10.46 25.35
C CYS A 251 -5.55 11.60 26.13
N GLU A 252 -6.23 11.29 27.25
CA GLU A 252 -6.60 12.33 28.18
C GLU A 252 -5.37 12.72 29.02
N SER A 253 -4.93 13.96 28.89
CA SER A 253 -3.99 14.58 29.80
C SER A 253 -4.68 14.78 31.17
N GLY A 254 -4.66 13.79 32.04
CA GLY A 254 -5.20 13.95 33.41
C GLY A 254 -5.53 12.62 34.05
N ASN A 255 -5.04 12.43 35.25
CA ASN A 255 -5.25 11.41 36.25
C ASN A 255 -6.27 10.31 35.92
N TYR A 256 -5.77 9.17 35.47
CA TYR A 256 -6.60 7.97 35.24
C TYR A 256 -6.96 7.33 36.58
N GLU A 257 -8.22 7.37 36.98
CA GLU A 257 -8.79 6.36 37.85
C GLU A 257 -9.33 5.20 37.01
N ILE A 258 -8.60 4.11 36.95
CA ILE A 258 -9.13 2.86 36.41
C ILE A 258 -10.19 2.35 37.40
N LYS A 259 -11.46 2.44 37.05
CA LYS A 259 -12.54 1.78 37.78
C LYS A 259 -12.77 0.41 37.15
N ILE A 260 -12.34 -0.63 37.82
CA ILE A 260 -12.71 -2.00 37.52
C ILE A 260 -14.16 -2.16 38.01
N ASN A 261 -15.09 -2.36 37.07
CA ASN A 261 -16.45 -2.76 37.41
C ASN A 261 -16.45 -4.28 37.58
N GLU A 262 -16.72 -4.75 38.82
CA GLU A 262 -17.01 -6.14 39.11
C GLU A 262 -18.40 -6.54 38.58
#